data_757944a22816cb83085233ddd1d8cc4d
#
_entry.id   757944a22816cb83085233ddd1d8cc4d
#
_cell.length_a   1.000
_cell.length_b   1.000
_cell.length_c   1.000
_cell.angle_alpha   90.00
_cell.angle_beta   90.00
_cell.angle_gamma   90.00
#
_symmetry.space_group_name_H-M   'P 1'
#
loop_
_entity.id
_entity.type
_entity.pdbx_description
1 polymer ?
#
loop_
_entity_poly.entity_id
_entity_poly.type
_entity_poly.pdbx_seq_one_letter_code
_entity_poly.pdbx_strand_id
1 'polypeptide(L)'
;MQTFGQIADASGIVGRALEQAQPADDAGGIVGRLRLFKSPAEIAKAEKAANLSDDALDAALPLIKQGGDEGLILAAMQGAVFAGGGDYPANEYIIGSGADALLCRYKAGRRKLTKNDQLTLEWAGVFHHYHAPMMRTILTGKVSKRHQELFDASRAALLAVEKALTPGNTFGDVFDAHARTLEAHNLTKHRLNACGYSVGARFTPSWMDMPMFYQGNPEPIAPNMTLFAHMIIMDSETETAMTLGRTYLTTESAPKPLSRHDLDLIVQ
;
A
#
# COMPACT_ATOMS: atom_id res chain seq x y z
N MET A 1 13.56 9.24 41.18
CA MET A 1 12.65 9.87 40.20
C MET A 1 13.32 11.14 39.72
N GLN A 2 13.86 11.19 38.51
CA GLN A 2 14.50 12.42 37.98
C GLN A 2 13.42 13.45 37.67
N THR A 3 13.70 14.72 38.02
CA THR A 3 12.77 15.81 37.75
C THR A 3 12.76 16.23 36.29
N PHE A 4 11.67 16.80 35.81
CA PHE A 4 11.54 17.29 34.44
C PHE A 4 12.69 18.20 33.98
N GLY A 5 13.25 19.00 34.92
CA GLY A 5 14.41 19.86 34.72
C GLY A 5 15.70 19.07 34.41
N GLN A 6 15.90 17.89 35.03
CA GLN A 6 17.08 17.07 34.79
C GLN A 6 17.02 16.37 33.40
N ILE A 7 15.81 16.06 32.92
CA ILE A 7 15.62 15.51 31.57
C ILE A 7 15.87 16.58 30.49
N ALA A 8 15.42 17.81 30.73
CA ALA A 8 15.66 18.92 29.81
C ALA A 8 17.15 19.31 29.73
N ASP A 9 17.87 19.20 30.84
CA ASP A 9 19.32 19.47 30.88
C ASP A 9 20.14 18.41 30.19
N ALA A 10 19.73 17.13 30.32
CA ALA A 10 20.32 16.01 29.57
C ALA A 10 20.10 16.13 28.04
N SER A 11 18.94 16.61 27.60
CA SER A 11 18.67 16.85 26.19
C SER A 11 19.50 18.01 25.62
N GLY A 12 19.75 19.03 26.41
CA GLY A 12 20.64 20.14 26.05
C GLY A 12 22.12 19.73 25.93
N ILE A 13 22.58 18.79 26.75
CA ILE A 13 23.95 18.22 26.66
C ILE A 13 24.09 17.38 25.39
N VAL A 14 23.10 16.54 25.07
CA VAL A 14 23.08 15.73 23.83
C VAL A 14 23.02 16.64 22.60
N GLY A 15 22.21 17.70 22.61
CA GLY A 15 22.13 18.67 21.53
C GLY A 15 23.48 19.36 21.28
N ARG A 16 24.14 19.85 22.31
CA ARG A 16 25.47 20.51 22.21
C ARG A 16 26.56 19.50 21.74
N ALA A 17 26.52 18.24 22.19
CA ALA A 17 27.44 17.21 21.74
C ALA A 17 27.26 16.89 20.25
N LEU A 18 26.02 16.89 19.74
CA LEU A 18 25.72 16.69 18.32
C LEU A 18 26.12 17.89 17.46
N GLU A 19 25.99 19.13 17.97
CA GLU A 19 26.45 20.36 17.28
C GLU A 19 27.98 20.42 17.16
N GLN A 20 28.72 19.79 18.07
CA GLN A 20 30.19 19.71 18.06
C GLN A 20 30.71 18.47 17.35
N ALA A 21 29.87 17.50 17.04
CA ALA A 21 30.23 16.34 16.26
C ALA A 21 30.54 16.79 14.82
N GLN A 22 31.61 16.27 14.24
CA GLN A 22 31.83 16.38 12.81
C GLN A 22 30.59 15.88 12.08
N PRO A 23 30.18 16.46 10.93
CA PRO A 23 29.05 15.96 10.17
C PRO A 23 29.28 14.47 9.92
N ALA A 24 28.46 13.63 10.57
CA ALA A 24 28.45 12.22 10.27
C ALA A 24 27.80 12.07 8.89
N ASP A 25 28.42 11.33 7.98
CA ASP A 25 27.81 10.99 6.71
C ASP A 25 26.46 10.32 6.98
N ASP A 26 25.41 10.75 6.28
CA ASP A 26 24.09 10.13 6.39
C ASP A 26 24.14 8.69 5.86
N ALA A 27 24.17 7.73 6.77
CA ALA A 27 24.17 6.30 6.45
C ALA A 27 22.79 5.77 6.05
N GLY A 28 21.73 6.58 6.11
CA GLY A 28 20.37 6.17 5.79
C GLY A 28 20.23 5.60 4.39
N GLY A 29 20.93 6.18 3.41
CA GLY A 29 20.99 5.68 2.04
C GLY A 29 21.61 4.29 1.90
N ILE A 30 22.61 3.94 2.72
CA ILE A 30 23.27 2.62 2.70
C ILE A 30 22.28 1.54 3.18
N VAL A 31 21.65 1.77 4.31
CA VAL A 31 20.65 0.85 4.88
C VAL A 31 19.48 0.67 3.93
N GLY A 32 18.97 1.76 3.34
CA GLY A 32 17.89 1.72 2.35
C GLY A 32 18.23 0.83 1.14
N ARG A 33 19.44 0.93 0.61
CA ARG A 33 19.91 0.09 -0.50
C ARG A 33 20.02 -1.38 -0.12
N LEU A 34 20.59 -1.70 1.04
CA LEU A 34 20.69 -3.08 1.52
C LEU A 34 19.30 -3.72 1.71
N ARG A 35 18.32 -2.94 2.13
CA ARG A 35 16.93 -3.40 2.34
C ARG A 35 16.15 -3.56 1.03
N LEU A 36 16.52 -2.84 -0.03
CA LEU A 36 15.80 -2.84 -1.28
C LEU A 36 15.83 -4.21 -1.95
N PHE A 37 16.97 -4.89 -1.91
CA PHE A 37 17.18 -6.21 -2.49
C PHE A 37 16.98 -7.31 -1.44
N LYS A 38 16.05 -8.23 -1.72
CA LYS A 38 15.67 -9.29 -0.79
C LYS A 38 16.48 -10.57 -1.06
N SER A 39 17.02 -11.15 -0.01
CA SER A 39 17.56 -12.51 -0.05
C SER A 39 16.42 -13.55 -0.26
N PRO A 40 16.73 -14.79 -0.66
CA PRO A 40 15.71 -15.82 -0.79
C PRO A 40 14.88 -16.05 0.47
N ALA A 41 15.51 -15.96 1.66
CA ALA A 41 14.81 -16.09 2.93
C ALA A 41 13.84 -14.93 3.23
N GLU A 42 14.14 -13.71 2.77
CA GLU A 42 13.27 -12.55 2.88
C GLU A 42 12.12 -12.62 1.88
N ILE A 43 12.39 -13.09 0.65
CA ILE A 43 11.35 -13.35 -0.37
C ILE A 43 10.32 -14.35 0.15
N ALA A 44 10.75 -15.46 0.76
CA ALA A 44 9.85 -16.45 1.33
C ALA A 44 8.94 -15.86 2.43
N LYS A 45 9.44 -14.90 3.22
CA LYS A 45 8.63 -14.19 4.22
C LYS A 45 7.64 -13.23 3.56
N ALA A 46 8.06 -12.51 2.51
CA ALA A 46 7.17 -11.64 1.75
C ALA A 46 6.05 -12.42 1.04
N GLU A 47 6.34 -13.60 0.48
CA GLU A 47 5.34 -14.51 -0.09
C GLU A 47 4.36 -15.02 0.96
N LYS A 48 4.85 -15.38 2.16
CA LYS A 48 3.95 -15.76 3.27
C LYS A 48 3.09 -14.58 3.72
N ALA A 49 3.65 -13.38 3.80
CA ALA A 49 2.89 -12.15 4.09
C ALA A 49 1.80 -11.89 3.02
N ALA A 50 2.11 -12.11 1.73
CA ALA A 50 1.13 -11.96 0.66
C ALA A 50 -0.02 -12.97 0.77
N ASN A 51 0.25 -14.22 1.11
CA ASN A 51 -0.80 -15.21 1.38
C ASN A 51 -1.70 -14.76 2.55
N LEU A 52 -1.13 -14.20 3.62
CA LEU A 52 -1.92 -13.67 4.74
C LEU A 52 -2.74 -12.44 4.35
N SER A 53 -2.23 -11.63 3.39
CA SER A 53 -3.00 -10.52 2.84
C SER A 53 -4.22 -11.00 2.07
N ASP A 54 -4.07 -12.06 1.28
CA ASP A 54 -5.16 -12.70 0.56
C ASP A 54 -6.18 -13.35 1.52
N ASP A 55 -5.71 -14.04 2.56
CA ASP A 55 -6.58 -14.62 3.61
C ASP A 55 -7.40 -13.55 4.32
N ALA A 56 -6.84 -12.36 4.54
CA ALA A 56 -7.56 -11.22 5.10
C ALA A 56 -8.69 -10.74 4.18
N LEU A 57 -8.45 -10.67 2.86
CA LEU A 57 -9.50 -10.34 1.90
C LEU A 57 -10.61 -11.38 1.90
N ASP A 58 -10.26 -12.66 1.86
CA ASP A 58 -11.22 -13.77 1.89
C ASP A 58 -12.11 -13.72 3.15
N ALA A 59 -11.52 -13.36 4.31
CA ALA A 59 -12.26 -13.20 5.55
C ALA A 59 -13.21 -11.97 5.55
N ALA A 60 -12.84 -10.92 4.81
CA ALA A 60 -13.64 -9.71 4.69
C ALA A 60 -14.87 -9.89 3.77
N LEU A 61 -14.70 -10.57 2.62
CA LEU A 61 -15.71 -10.65 1.57
C LEU A 61 -17.11 -11.07 2.04
N PRO A 62 -17.29 -12.08 2.91
CA PRO A 62 -18.63 -12.47 3.40
C PRO A 62 -19.33 -11.41 4.25
N LEU A 63 -18.58 -10.47 4.82
CA LEU A 63 -19.08 -9.40 5.68
C LEU A 63 -19.39 -8.12 4.89
N ILE A 64 -18.87 -7.97 3.68
CA ILE A 64 -19.07 -6.81 2.80
C ILE A 64 -20.40 -6.99 2.08
N LYS A 65 -21.47 -6.49 2.69
CA LYS A 65 -22.86 -6.53 2.20
C LYS A 65 -23.67 -5.44 2.88
N GLN A 66 -24.91 -5.21 2.41
CA GLN A 66 -25.81 -4.28 3.09
C GLN A 66 -25.90 -4.60 4.59
N GLY A 67 -25.70 -3.59 5.44
CA GLY A 67 -25.68 -3.70 6.90
C GLY A 67 -24.34 -4.18 7.47
N GLY A 68 -23.37 -4.55 6.64
CA GLY A 68 -22.02 -4.91 7.07
C GLY A 68 -21.36 -3.77 7.85
N ASP A 69 -20.72 -4.10 8.96
CA ASP A 69 -20.07 -3.14 9.87
C ASP A 69 -18.57 -3.08 9.56
N GLU A 70 -18.04 -1.88 9.27
CA GLU A 70 -16.62 -1.68 8.93
C GLU A 70 -15.69 -2.19 10.03
N GLY A 71 -16.05 -2.04 11.30
CA GLY A 71 -15.25 -2.54 12.42
C GLY A 71 -15.19 -4.07 12.48
N LEU A 72 -16.30 -4.76 12.12
CA LEU A 72 -16.32 -6.23 12.04
C LEU A 72 -15.54 -6.72 10.83
N ILE A 73 -15.56 -6.00 9.71
CA ILE A 73 -14.72 -6.30 8.55
C ILE A 73 -13.23 -6.21 8.94
N LEU A 74 -12.80 -5.12 9.59
CA LEU A 74 -11.42 -4.98 10.09
C LEU A 74 -11.04 -6.09 11.07
N ALA A 75 -11.94 -6.44 12.01
CA ALA A 75 -11.67 -7.50 12.97
C ALA A 75 -11.46 -8.85 12.30
N ALA A 76 -12.26 -9.18 11.27
CA ALA A 76 -12.10 -10.40 10.50
C ALA A 76 -10.76 -10.42 9.72
N MET A 77 -10.41 -9.31 9.07
CA MET A 77 -9.14 -9.17 8.32
C MET A 77 -7.92 -9.36 9.22
N GLN A 78 -7.86 -8.66 10.34
CA GLN A 78 -6.75 -8.79 11.29
C GLN A 78 -6.73 -10.18 11.95
N GLY A 79 -7.91 -10.71 12.28
CA GLY A 79 -8.05 -12.06 12.84
C GLY A 79 -7.50 -13.13 11.90
N ALA A 80 -7.75 -13.03 10.59
CA ALA A 80 -7.21 -13.95 9.59
C ALA A 80 -5.66 -13.90 9.54
N VAL A 81 -5.08 -12.69 9.56
CA VAL A 81 -3.62 -12.53 9.58
C VAL A 81 -3.01 -13.19 10.82
N PHE A 82 -3.56 -12.93 12.03
CA PHE A 82 -3.04 -13.52 13.26
C PHE A 82 -3.27 -15.03 13.33
N ALA A 83 -4.43 -15.52 12.90
CA ALA A 83 -4.72 -16.96 12.87
C ALA A 83 -3.76 -17.70 11.90
N GLY A 84 -3.32 -17.05 10.83
CA GLY A 84 -2.31 -17.56 9.91
C GLY A 84 -0.86 -17.45 10.39
N GLY A 85 -0.62 -16.98 11.63
CA GLY A 85 0.70 -16.81 12.26
C GLY A 85 1.39 -15.52 11.86
N GLY A 86 0.63 -14.51 11.43
CA GLY A 86 1.12 -13.19 11.08
C GLY A 86 1.34 -12.27 12.29
N ASP A 87 1.95 -11.13 12.02
CA ASP A 87 2.28 -10.11 13.01
C ASP A 87 1.37 -8.87 12.87
N TYR A 88 1.54 -7.92 13.81
CA TYR A 88 0.91 -6.60 13.69
C TYR A 88 1.47 -5.84 12.48
N PRO A 89 0.60 -5.15 11.71
CA PRO A 89 1.07 -4.27 10.62
C PRO A 89 1.77 -3.05 11.20
N ALA A 90 2.71 -2.50 10.42
CA ALA A 90 3.46 -1.30 10.83
C ALA A 90 2.60 -0.01 10.84
N ASN A 91 1.42 -0.03 10.23
CA ASN A 91 0.38 0.98 10.41
C ASN A 91 -1.01 0.31 10.35
N GLU A 92 -2.02 1.05 10.81
CA GLU A 92 -3.41 0.58 10.84
C GLU A 92 -3.93 0.35 9.42
N TYR A 93 -4.85 -0.60 9.27
CA TYR A 93 -5.59 -0.80 8.03
C TYR A 93 -6.49 0.41 7.75
N ILE A 94 -6.59 0.76 6.48
CA ILE A 94 -7.46 1.82 6.01
C ILE A 94 -8.79 1.18 5.60
N ILE A 95 -9.87 1.73 6.11
CA ILE A 95 -11.24 1.36 5.74
C ILE A 95 -12.11 2.60 5.72
N GLY A 96 -12.86 2.79 4.66
CA GLY A 96 -13.85 3.84 4.54
C GLY A 96 -14.89 3.51 3.50
N SER A 97 -16.17 3.70 3.83
CA SER A 97 -17.29 3.47 2.89
C SER A 97 -18.09 4.73 2.61
N GLY A 98 -18.87 4.74 1.53
CA GLY A 98 -19.61 5.92 1.08
C GLY A 98 -18.65 7.08 0.76
N ALA A 99 -18.90 8.26 1.32
CA ALA A 99 -18.04 9.43 1.15
C ALA A 99 -16.63 9.23 1.75
N ASP A 100 -16.52 8.46 2.84
CA ASP A 100 -15.23 8.19 3.49
C ASP A 100 -14.32 7.28 2.65
N ALA A 101 -14.85 6.61 1.62
CA ALA A 101 -14.04 5.85 0.66
C ALA A 101 -13.03 6.73 -0.12
N LEU A 102 -13.27 8.05 -0.20
CA LEU A 102 -12.36 9.02 -0.81
C LEU A 102 -11.20 9.41 0.11
N LEU A 103 -11.22 8.99 1.38
CA LEU A 103 -10.21 9.33 2.37
C LEU A 103 -9.14 8.23 2.44
N CYS A 104 -8.15 8.28 1.55
CA CYS A 104 -7.11 7.24 1.42
C CYS A 104 -6.20 7.04 2.66
N ARG A 105 -6.47 7.74 3.76
CA ARG A 105 -5.80 7.59 5.07
C ARG A 105 -6.79 7.43 6.21
N TYR A 106 -8.06 7.13 5.91
CA TYR A 106 -9.10 6.97 6.91
C TYR A 106 -8.97 5.63 7.64
N LYS A 107 -8.82 5.69 8.95
CA LYS A 107 -8.45 4.53 9.78
C LYS A 107 -9.53 4.08 10.76
N ALA A 108 -10.58 4.87 10.96
CA ALA A 108 -11.46 4.67 12.09
C ALA A 108 -12.78 3.96 11.79
N GLY A 109 -13.03 3.54 10.58
CA GLY A 109 -14.28 2.99 10.07
C GLY A 109 -15.28 2.46 11.12
N ARG A 110 -16.44 3.05 11.18
CA ARG A 110 -17.53 2.70 12.12
C ARG A 110 -18.88 2.74 11.45
N ARG A 111 -18.89 2.89 10.14
CA ARG A 111 -20.10 2.95 9.34
C ARG A 111 -20.61 1.55 9.03
N LYS A 112 -21.92 1.45 8.80
CA LYS A 112 -22.55 0.26 8.21
C LYS A 112 -22.80 0.48 6.73
N LEU A 113 -22.44 -0.50 5.92
CA LEU A 113 -22.62 -0.46 4.48
C LEU A 113 -24.10 -0.35 4.09
N THR A 114 -24.39 0.47 3.09
CA THR A 114 -25.72 0.59 2.50
C THR A 114 -25.92 -0.44 1.38
N LYS A 115 -27.12 -0.44 0.76
CA LYS A 115 -27.46 -1.36 -0.32
C LYS A 115 -26.57 -1.17 -1.56
N ASN A 116 -26.29 0.09 -1.90
CA ASN A 116 -25.39 0.45 -2.99
C ASN A 116 -24.30 1.32 -2.40
N ASP A 117 -23.12 0.77 -2.23
CA ASP A 117 -22.04 1.43 -1.52
C ASP A 117 -20.69 1.17 -2.20
N GLN A 118 -19.71 1.97 -1.88
CA GLN A 118 -18.31 1.78 -2.19
C GLN A 118 -17.52 1.66 -0.89
N LEU A 119 -16.61 0.73 -0.83
CA LEU A 119 -15.75 0.48 0.32
C LEU A 119 -14.29 0.46 -0.14
N THR A 120 -13.49 1.43 0.29
CA THR A 120 -12.04 1.41 0.09
C THR A 120 -11.37 0.70 1.25
N LEU A 121 -10.54 -0.29 0.92
CA LEU A 121 -9.70 -1.04 1.83
C LEU A 121 -8.23 -0.92 1.41
N GLU A 122 -7.34 -0.61 2.36
CA GLU A 122 -5.89 -0.81 2.23
C GLU A 122 -5.40 -1.55 3.48
N TRP A 123 -4.70 -2.65 3.28
CA TRP A 123 -4.20 -3.51 4.34
C TRP A 123 -2.90 -4.19 3.92
N ALA A 124 -2.23 -4.83 4.86
CA ALA A 124 -1.10 -5.70 4.58
C ALA A 124 -1.20 -6.99 5.39
N GLY A 125 -0.94 -8.13 4.75
CA GLY A 125 -0.49 -9.31 5.46
C GLY A 125 0.93 -9.07 5.95
N VAL A 126 1.26 -9.62 7.12
CA VAL A 126 2.56 -9.41 7.78
C VAL A 126 3.09 -10.72 8.31
N PHE A 127 4.35 -11.04 8.01
CA PHE A 127 5.02 -12.23 8.54
C PHE A 127 6.49 -11.91 8.84
N HIS A 128 6.92 -12.08 10.11
CA HIS A 128 8.23 -11.66 10.60
C HIS A 128 8.54 -10.20 10.24
N HIS A 129 7.52 -9.33 10.37
CA HIS A 129 7.52 -7.91 10.01
C HIS A 129 7.72 -7.59 8.52
N TYR A 130 7.78 -8.61 7.62
CA TYR A 130 7.69 -8.40 6.18
C TYR A 130 6.24 -8.15 5.79
N HIS A 131 6.00 -7.09 5.03
CA HIS A 131 4.66 -6.64 4.63
C HIS A 131 4.41 -6.93 3.17
N ALA A 132 3.18 -7.34 2.86
CA ALA A 132 2.66 -7.41 1.50
C ALA A 132 1.32 -6.64 1.42
N PRO A 133 1.36 -5.34 1.15
CA PRO A 133 0.15 -4.54 1.06
C PRO A 133 -0.74 -4.92 -0.13
N MET A 134 -2.04 -4.73 0.06
CA MET A 134 -3.07 -4.77 -0.97
C MET A 134 -4.02 -3.58 -0.83
N MET A 135 -4.65 -3.19 -1.93
CA MET A 135 -5.64 -2.14 -1.96
C MET A 135 -6.78 -2.50 -2.90
N ARG A 136 -8.02 -2.33 -2.46
CA ARG A 136 -9.25 -2.59 -3.24
C ARG A 136 -10.33 -1.59 -2.90
N THR A 137 -11.05 -1.13 -3.93
CA THR A 137 -12.41 -0.64 -3.76
C THR A 137 -13.36 -1.77 -4.10
N ILE A 138 -14.23 -2.11 -3.15
CA ILE A 138 -15.25 -3.15 -3.26
C ILE A 138 -16.61 -2.47 -3.28
N LEU A 139 -17.47 -2.86 -4.20
CA LEU A 139 -18.80 -2.29 -4.35
C LEU A 139 -19.86 -3.24 -3.77
N THR A 140 -20.93 -2.68 -3.20
CA THR A 140 -22.14 -3.44 -2.88
C THR A 140 -23.25 -3.03 -3.84
N GLY A 141 -24.05 -4.03 -4.28
CA GLY A 141 -25.23 -3.78 -5.11
C GLY A 141 -24.89 -3.28 -6.52
N LYS A 142 -25.46 -2.14 -6.93
CA LYS A 142 -25.37 -1.68 -8.31
C LYS A 142 -24.08 -0.94 -8.61
N VAL A 143 -23.36 -1.39 -9.65
CA VAL A 143 -22.19 -0.69 -10.19
C VAL A 143 -22.66 0.55 -10.99
N SER A 144 -22.16 1.73 -10.65
CA SER A 144 -22.40 2.93 -11.45
C SER A 144 -21.48 2.95 -12.69
N LYS A 145 -21.89 3.71 -13.73
CA LYS A 145 -21.06 3.91 -14.91
C LYS A 145 -19.68 4.50 -14.51
N ARG A 146 -19.67 5.44 -13.56
CA ARG A 146 -18.43 6.09 -13.11
C ARG A 146 -17.50 5.10 -12.40
N HIS A 147 -18.01 4.22 -11.54
CA HIS A 147 -17.19 3.17 -10.91
C HIS A 147 -16.56 2.26 -11.97
N GLN A 148 -17.32 1.87 -13.02
CA GLN A 148 -16.76 1.04 -14.10
C GLN A 148 -15.65 1.77 -14.86
N GLU A 149 -15.85 3.03 -15.22
CA GLU A 149 -14.85 3.86 -15.91
C GLU A 149 -13.55 3.98 -15.08
N LEU A 150 -13.68 4.26 -13.77
CA LEU A 150 -12.52 4.38 -12.88
C LEU A 150 -11.82 3.03 -12.67
N PHE A 151 -12.58 1.95 -12.59
CA PHE A 151 -12.03 0.60 -12.47
C PHE A 151 -11.24 0.21 -13.72
N ASP A 152 -11.81 0.41 -14.92
CA ASP A 152 -11.14 0.08 -16.18
C ASP A 152 -9.83 0.87 -16.33
N ALA A 153 -9.83 2.14 -15.97
CA ALA A 153 -8.64 2.99 -15.96
C ALA A 153 -7.60 2.53 -14.92
N SER A 154 -8.04 2.19 -13.70
CA SER A 154 -7.16 1.68 -12.64
C SER A 154 -6.51 0.36 -13.05
N ARG A 155 -7.30 -0.57 -13.61
CA ARG A 155 -6.80 -1.85 -14.10
C ARG A 155 -5.81 -1.68 -15.24
N ALA A 156 -6.11 -0.82 -16.20
CA ALA A 156 -5.19 -0.51 -17.31
C ALA A 156 -3.88 0.09 -16.80
N ALA A 157 -3.95 1.04 -15.85
CA ALA A 157 -2.77 1.67 -15.26
C ALA A 157 -1.92 0.68 -14.46
N LEU A 158 -2.54 -0.20 -13.65
CA LEU A 158 -1.81 -1.22 -12.89
C LEU A 158 -1.11 -2.23 -13.81
N LEU A 159 -1.76 -2.66 -14.91
CA LEU A 159 -1.14 -3.53 -15.90
C LEU A 159 0.01 -2.84 -16.67
N ALA A 160 -0.09 -1.53 -16.91
CA ALA A 160 1.00 -0.75 -17.51
C ALA A 160 2.19 -0.64 -16.54
N VAL A 161 1.93 -0.40 -15.26
CA VAL A 161 2.92 -0.42 -14.19
C VAL A 161 3.59 -1.79 -14.08
N GLU A 162 2.82 -2.87 -14.08
CA GLU A 162 3.34 -4.25 -14.04
C GLU A 162 4.34 -4.50 -15.18
N LYS A 163 4.02 -4.09 -16.40
CA LYS A 163 4.96 -4.20 -17.53
C LYS A 163 6.23 -3.37 -17.36
N ALA A 164 6.14 -2.24 -16.67
CA ALA A 164 7.29 -1.36 -16.42
C ALA A 164 8.18 -1.85 -15.27
N LEU A 165 7.70 -2.77 -14.40
CA LEU A 165 8.46 -3.36 -13.30
C LEU A 165 9.48 -4.41 -13.78
N THR A 166 10.28 -4.06 -14.79
CA THR A 166 11.28 -4.95 -15.41
C THR A 166 12.66 -4.31 -15.39
N PRO A 167 13.75 -5.09 -15.30
CA PRO A 167 15.11 -4.58 -15.43
C PRO A 167 15.29 -3.76 -16.70
N GLY A 168 16.04 -2.67 -16.59
CA GLY A 168 16.25 -1.70 -17.67
C GLY A 168 15.38 -0.45 -17.55
N ASN A 169 14.31 -0.49 -16.75
CA ASN A 169 13.52 0.66 -16.38
C ASN A 169 13.92 1.22 -15.01
N THR A 170 13.49 2.44 -14.74
CA THR A 170 13.64 3.12 -13.44
C THR A 170 12.30 3.18 -12.69
N PHE A 171 12.34 3.54 -11.41
CA PHE A 171 11.13 3.87 -10.65
C PHE A 171 10.34 5.04 -11.27
N GLY A 172 11.04 5.98 -11.93
CA GLY A 172 10.43 7.05 -12.71
C GLY A 172 9.66 6.53 -13.92
N ASP A 173 10.21 5.58 -14.67
CA ASP A 173 9.54 4.97 -15.82
C ASP A 173 8.26 4.23 -15.39
N VAL A 174 8.28 3.58 -14.23
CA VAL A 174 7.10 2.94 -13.63
C VAL A 174 6.02 3.98 -13.32
N PHE A 175 6.39 5.10 -12.70
CA PHE A 175 5.44 6.21 -12.47
C PHE A 175 4.91 6.79 -13.79
N ASP A 176 5.75 6.96 -14.80
CA ASP A 176 5.34 7.50 -16.09
C ASP A 176 4.37 6.58 -16.83
N ALA A 177 4.50 5.26 -16.68
CA ALA A 177 3.52 4.30 -17.20
C ALA A 177 2.14 4.50 -16.55
N HIS A 178 2.08 4.67 -15.23
CA HIS A 178 0.87 5.01 -14.49
C HIS A 178 0.29 6.35 -14.96
N ALA A 179 1.12 7.41 -15.00
CA ALA A 179 0.68 8.76 -15.30
C ALA A 179 0.10 8.87 -16.71
N ARG A 180 0.81 8.35 -17.72
CA ARG A 180 0.34 8.35 -19.12
C ARG A 180 -0.95 7.58 -19.31
N THR A 181 -1.12 6.44 -18.63
CA THR A 181 -2.36 5.67 -18.74
C THR A 181 -3.54 6.44 -18.16
N LEU A 182 -3.40 7.02 -16.98
CA LEU A 182 -4.49 7.79 -16.36
C LEU A 182 -4.77 9.12 -17.12
N GLU A 183 -3.76 9.73 -17.71
CA GLU A 183 -3.95 10.89 -18.60
C GLU A 183 -4.79 10.53 -19.84
N ALA A 184 -4.51 9.39 -20.47
CA ALA A 184 -5.31 8.90 -21.61
C ALA A 184 -6.79 8.65 -21.26
N HIS A 185 -7.08 8.39 -19.97
CA HIS A 185 -8.44 8.29 -19.44
C HIS A 185 -9.00 9.61 -18.88
N ASN A 186 -8.31 10.75 -19.05
CA ASN A 186 -8.67 12.07 -18.52
C ASN A 186 -8.77 12.12 -16.99
N LEU A 187 -7.92 11.34 -16.28
CA LEU A 187 -7.95 11.20 -14.82
C LEU A 187 -6.75 11.86 -14.11
N THR A 188 -5.98 12.71 -14.79
CA THR A 188 -4.79 13.38 -14.25
C THR A 188 -5.06 14.13 -12.94
N LYS A 189 -6.21 14.82 -12.84
CA LYS A 189 -6.59 15.60 -11.65
C LYS A 189 -7.06 14.73 -10.47
N HIS A 190 -7.34 13.44 -10.70
CA HIS A 190 -7.90 12.53 -9.69
C HIS A 190 -6.87 11.54 -9.15
N ARG A 191 -5.66 11.47 -9.73
CA ARG A 191 -4.57 10.58 -9.32
C ARG A 191 -3.63 11.23 -8.31
N LEU A 192 -2.86 10.40 -7.61
CA LEU A 192 -1.76 10.85 -6.77
C LEU A 192 -0.47 11.10 -7.58
N ASN A 193 0.50 11.78 -6.96
CA ASN A 193 1.84 12.05 -7.50
C ASN A 193 2.87 10.94 -7.19
N ALA A 194 2.41 9.81 -6.66
CA ALA A 194 3.16 8.57 -6.50
C ALA A 194 2.19 7.40 -6.70
N CYS A 195 2.69 6.27 -7.21
CA CYS A 195 1.86 5.10 -7.50
C CYS A 195 2.38 3.81 -6.87
N GLY A 196 3.19 3.91 -5.84
CA GLY A 196 3.73 2.76 -5.11
C GLY A 196 5.10 3.01 -4.51
N TYR A 197 5.62 1.97 -3.86
CA TYR A 197 6.86 2.05 -3.08
C TYR A 197 7.44 0.66 -2.79
N SER A 198 8.70 0.63 -2.35
CA SER A 198 9.32 -0.58 -1.84
C SER A 198 8.69 -1.02 -0.52
N VAL A 199 8.64 -2.33 -0.29
CA VAL A 199 8.17 -2.94 0.96
C VAL A 199 9.18 -3.95 1.48
N GLY A 200 9.09 -4.28 2.77
CA GLY A 200 9.99 -5.24 3.42
C GLY A 200 9.66 -5.34 4.91
N ALA A 201 10.68 -5.66 5.72
CA ALA A 201 10.53 -5.70 7.18
C ALA A 201 10.46 -4.27 7.73
N ARG A 202 9.33 -3.88 8.30
CA ARG A 202 9.10 -2.54 8.86
C ARG A 202 8.37 -2.64 10.19
N PHE A 203 8.55 -1.59 10.98
CA PHE A 203 7.85 -1.36 12.26
C PHE A 203 7.09 -0.04 12.17
N THR A 204 6.20 0.19 13.13
CA THR A 204 5.47 1.46 13.21
C THR A 204 6.42 2.65 13.04
N PRO A 205 5.97 3.73 12.39
CA PRO A 205 4.57 4.05 12.06
C PRO A 205 4.14 3.70 10.62
N SER A 206 4.95 3.03 9.80
CA SER A 206 4.58 2.77 8.40
C SER A 206 5.26 1.53 7.83
N TRP A 207 4.51 0.77 7.02
CA TRP A 207 5.06 -0.31 6.18
C TRP A 207 5.73 0.19 4.90
N MET A 208 5.54 1.46 4.52
CA MET A 208 6.19 2.05 3.35
C MET A 208 7.70 2.09 3.52
N ASP A 209 8.43 1.70 2.48
CA ASP A 209 9.88 1.80 2.43
C ASP A 209 10.32 2.58 1.18
N MET A 210 11.57 3.02 1.16
CA MET A 210 12.13 3.71 0.01
C MET A 210 12.81 2.71 -0.95
N PRO A 211 12.85 3.00 -2.24
CA PRO A 211 12.32 4.18 -2.95
C PRO A 211 10.82 4.09 -3.27
N MET A 212 10.25 5.22 -3.73
CA MET A 212 8.86 5.32 -4.19
C MET A 212 8.80 5.56 -5.70
N PHE A 213 7.69 5.16 -6.34
CA PHE A 213 7.39 5.48 -7.75
C PHE A 213 6.87 6.90 -7.87
N TYR A 214 7.74 7.84 -8.24
CA TYR A 214 7.41 9.24 -8.53
C TYR A 214 8.15 9.70 -9.79
N GLN A 215 7.68 10.80 -10.38
CA GLN A 215 8.22 11.33 -11.63
C GLN A 215 9.73 11.63 -11.53
N GLY A 216 10.48 11.06 -12.46
CA GLY A 216 11.94 11.29 -12.56
C GLY A 216 12.79 10.59 -11.50
N ASN A 217 12.24 9.64 -10.73
CA ASN A 217 13.05 8.84 -9.81
C ASN A 217 14.04 7.96 -10.58
N PRO A 218 15.37 8.18 -10.44
CA PRO A 218 16.40 7.49 -11.24
C PRO A 218 16.74 6.07 -10.73
N GLU A 219 16.18 5.63 -9.59
CA GLU A 219 16.48 4.30 -9.03
C GLU A 219 16.12 3.22 -10.05
N PRO A 220 17.05 2.31 -10.41
CA PRO A 220 16.76 1.27 -11.39
C PRO A 220 15.91 0.14 -10.80
N ILE A 221 15.04 -0.44 -11.64
CA ILE A 221 14.39 -1.72 -11.34
C ILE A 221 15.40 -2.84 -11.53
N ALA A 222 15.56 -3.67 -10.52
CA ALA A 222 16.41 -4.85 -10.54
C ALA A 222 15.69 -6.07 -9.93
N PRO A 223 16.18 -7.28 -10.13
CA PRO A 223 15.59 -8.48 -9.55
C PRO A 223 15.62 -8.48 -8.01
N ASN A 224 14.72 -9.25 -7.40
CA ASN A 224 14.62 -9.45 -5.96
C ASN A 224 14.18 -8.21 -5.14
N MET A 225 13.49 -7.27 -5.76
CA MET A 225 12.78 -6.21 -5.04
C MET A 225 11.34 -6.64 -4.75
N THR A 226 10.82 -6.35 -3.56
CA THR A 226 9.39 -6.44 -3.26
C THR A 226 8.80 -5.05 -3.29
N LEU A 227 7.82 -4.83 -4.17
CA LEU A 227 7.29 -3.52 -4.52
C LEU A 227 5.76 -3.54 -4.47
N PHE A 228 5.16 -2.58 -3.79
CA PHE A 228 3.72 -2.38 -3.80
C PHE A 228 3.37 -1.32 -4.84
N ALA A 229 2.55 -1.68 -5.81
CA ALA A 229 1.98 -0.75 -6.78
C ALA A 229 0.50 -0.53 -6.50
N HIS A 230 0.06 0.73 -6.49
CA HIS A 230 -1.32 1.11 -6.20
C HIS A 230 -1.82 2.19 -7.14
N MET A 231 -3.03 1.99 -7.64
CA MET A 231 -3.81 2.98 -8.36
C MET A 231 -4.83 3.56 -7.40
N ILE A 232 -4.73 4.84 -7.11
CA ILE A 232 -5.63 5.56 -6.21
C ILE A 232 -6.25 6.69 -7.01
N ILE A 233 -7.54 6.59 -7.29
CA ILE A 233 -8.31 7.59 -8.05
C ILE A 233 -9.45 8.08 -7.16
N MET A 234 -9.42 9.37 -6.83
CA MET A 234 -10.41 10.03 -5.97
C MET A 234 -11.11 11.12 -6.75
N ASP A 235 -12.32 10.83 -7.20
CA ASP A 235 -13.17 11.79 -7.92
C ASP A 235 -14.15 12.45 -6.96
N SER A 236 -13.74 13.57 -6.38
CA SER A 236 -14.57 14.34 -5.46
C SER A 236 -15.75 15.04 -6.11
N GLU A 237 -15.76 15.20 -7.44
CA GLU A 237 -16.86 15.83 -8.17
C GLU A 237 -18.07 14.89 -8.27
N THR A 238 -17.81 13.58 -8.35
CA THR A 238 -18.84 12.54 -8.41
C THR A 238 -18.91 11.71 -7.13
N GLU A 239 -18.13 12.07 -6.11
CA GLU A 239 -18.00 11.34 -4.84
C GLU A 239 -17.66 9.86 -5.05
N THR A 240 -16.83 9.57 -6.08
CA THR A 240 -16.48 8.20 -6.46
C THR A 240 -15.00 7.91 -6.19
N ALA A 241 -14.72 6.85 -5.46
CA ALA A 241 -13.38 6.36 -5.22
C ALA A 241 -13.12 5.06 -5.99
N MET A 242 -11.89 4.89 -6.47
CA MET A 242 -11.43 3.61 -6.99
C MET A 242 -9.98 3.38 -6.62
N THR A 243 -9.73 2.26 -5.97
CA THR A 243 -8.39 1.83 -5.60
C THR A 243 -8.14 0.40 -6.05
N LEU A 244 -6.97 0.16 -6.59
CA LEU A 244 -6.51 -1.15 -7.00
C LEU A 244 -5.00 -1.24 -6.78
N GLY A 245 -4.54 -2.19 -5.98
CA GLY A 245 -3.12 -2.34 -5.70
C GLY A 245 -2.77 -3.74 -5.22
N ARG A 246 -1.55 -4.17 -5.53
CA ARG A 246 -0.96 -5.42 -5.04
C ARG A 246 0.56 -5.36 -4.99
N THR A 247 1.15 -6.28 -4.24
CA THR A 247 2.59 -6.43 -4.11
C THR A 247 3.15 -7.35 -5.19
N TYR A 248 4.31 -6.97 -5.72
CA TYR A 248 5.07 -7.69 -6.73
C TYR A 248 6.46 -8.05 -6.24
N LEU A 249 6.99 -9.16 -6.72
CA LEU A 249 8.40 -9.50 -6.70
C LEU A 249 8.98 -9.27 -8.09
N THR A 250 10.00 -8.41 -8.21
CA THR A 250 10.72 -8.24 -9.47
C THR A 250 11.64 -9.43 -9.73
N THR A 251 11.80 -9.79 -11.00
CA THR A 251 12.63 -10.91 -11.47
C THR A 251 13.61 -10.41 -12.54
N GLU A 252 14.37 -11.31 -13.14
CA GLU A 252 15.22 -11.00 -14.31
C GLU A 252 14.41 -10.61 -15.56
N SER A 253 13.09 -10.82 -15.54
CA SER A 253 12.19 -10.52 -16.65
C SER A 253 10.88 -9.87 -16.14
N ALA A 254 9.73 -10.50 -16.38
CA ALA A 254 8.45 -9.99 -15.89
C ALA A 254 8.31 -10.14 -14.37
N PRO A 255 7.71 -9.16 -13.67
CA PRO A 255 7.48 -9.27 -12.23
C PRO A 255 6.48 -10.38 -11.91
N LYS A 256 6.63 -10.99 -10.74
CA LYS A 256 5.69 -11.97 -10.18
C LYS A 256 4.72 -11.25 -9.25
N PRO A 257 3.41 -11.22 -9.54
CA PRO A 257 2.41 -10.84 -8.55
C PRO A 257 2.44 -11.81 -7.37
N LEU A 258 2.39 -11.30 -6.14
CA LEU A 258 2.43 -12.16 -4.95
C LEU A 258 1.04 -12.56 -4.46
N SER A 259 -0.01 -11.82 -4.83
CA SER A 259 -1.40 -12.17 -4.52
C SER A 259 -1.93 -13.25 -5.47
N ARG A 260 -2.76 -14.16 -4.94
CA ARG A 260 -3.55 -15.14 -5.71
C ARG A 260 -4.84 -14.57 -6.30
N HIS A 261 -5.27 -13.39 -5.82
CA HIS A 261 -6.48 -12.75 -6.33
C HIS A 261 -6.24 -12.05 -7.66
N ASP A 262 -7.19 -12.20 -8.57
CA ASP A 262 -7.23 -11.49 -9.85
C ASP A 262 -7.50 -9.99 -9.66
N LEU A 263 -7.38 -9.26 -10.76
CA LEU A 263 -7.64 -7.80 -10.80
C LEU A 263 -9.08 -7.49 -11.24
N ASP A 264 -10.04 -8.32 -10.85
CA ASP A 264 -11.44 -8.10 -11.18
C ASP A 264 -12.11 -7.11 -10.22
N LEU A 265 -13.15 -6.43 -10.72
CA LEU A 265 -14.00 -5.58 -9.89
C LEU A 265 -14.82 -6.48 -8.96
N ILE A 266 -14.63 -6.31 -7.66
CA ILE A 266 -15.36 -7.07 -6.66
C ILE A 266 -16.68 -6.35 -6.38
N VAL A 267 -17.80 -7.08 -6.57
CA VAL A 267 -19.17 -6.61 -6.29
C VAL A 267 -19.85 -7.64 -5.40
N GLN A 268 -20.44 -7.21 -4.29
CA GLN A 268 -21.10 -8.03 -3.27
C GLN A 268 -22.60 -7.72 -3.17
#